data_85109c465b492350ec13025311890be5
#
_entry.id   85109c465b492350ec13025311890be5
#
_cell.length_a   1.000
_cell.length_b   1.000
_cell.length_c   1.000
_cell.angle_alpha   90.00
_cell.angle_beta   90.00
_cell.angle_gamma   90.00
#
_symmetry.space_group_name_H-M   'P 1'
#
loop_
_entity.id
_entity.type
_entity.pdbx_description
1 polymer ?
#
loop_
_entity_poly.entity_id
_entity_poly.type
_entity_poly.pdbx_seq_one_letter_code
_entity_poly.pdbx_strand_id
1 'polypeptide(L)'
;CAMKGERSEKPDFSSLLSYGNEASMLDKLTTETEKEMQALREAKCRNDAEGLNALTHHLRSSWEILRADQPLRVLYRLLHGEGTPDNEALSHAVKGVLDKGAEIIRLAKEERRKYGHG
;
A
#
# COMPACT_ATOMS: atom_id res chain seq x y z
N CYS A 1 -23.86 6.61 7.74
CA CYS A 1 -23.49 6.66 7.28
C CYS A 1 -22.78 6.81 6.84
N ALA A 2 -22.61 6.79 6.94
CA ALA A 2 -21.94 6.86 6.46
C ALA A 2 -21.37 7.20 6.05
N MET A 3 -20.91 7.26 6.06
CA MET A 3 -20.24 7.53 5.68
C MET A 3 -19.71 7.45 5.10
N LYS A 4 -19.67 7.38 4.86
CA LYS A 4 -19.32 7.23 4.11
C LYS A 4 -18.49 7.60 3.44
N GLY A 5 -18.48 7.72 3.00
CA GLY A 5 -17.71 8.27 2.03
C GLY A 5 -16.31 8.30 2.19
N GLU A 6 -15.94 8.60 3.17
CA GLU A 6 -14.64 8.71 3.28
C GLU A 6 -13.99 7.57 3.67
N ARG A 7 -14.61 6.60 3.90
CA ARG A 7 -13.91 5.51 4.26
C ARG A 7 -13.03 5.06 3.18
N SER A 8 -11.99 4.36 3.47
CA SER A 8 -11.09 3.88 2.52
C SER A 8 -11.75 2.88 1.64
N GLU A 9 -11.52 3.01 0.36
CA GLU A 9 -12.14 2.13 -0.59
C GLU A 9 -11.36 0.86 -0.69
N LYS A 10 -12.01 -0.20 -1.12
CA LYS A 10 -11.33 -1.44 -1.38
C LYS A 10 -10.40 -1.28 -2.56
N PRO A 11 -9.23 -1.93 -2.53
CA PRO A 11 -8.37 -1.95 -3.71
C PRO A 11 -9.09 -2.50 -4.92
N ASP A 12 -8.85 -1.90 -6.06
CA ASP A 12 -9.50 -2.26 -7.30
C ASP A 12 -8.47 -2.83 -8.26
N PHE A 13 -8.59 -4.11 -8.56
CA PHE A 13 -7.61 -4.79 -9.41
C PHE A 13 -7.93 -4.73 -10.90
N SER A 14 -9.06 -4.13 -11.28
CA SER A 14 -9.48 -4.21 -12.67
C SER A 14 -8.47 -3.62 -13.64
N SER A 15 -7.86 -2.48 -13.30
CA SER A 15 -6.86 -1.90 -14.19
C SER A 15 -5.63 -2.78 -14.31
N LEU A 16 -5.18 -3.32 -13.18
CA LEU A 16 -4.03 -4.21 -13.18
C LEU A 16 -4.28 -5.45 -14.02
N LEU A 17 -5.46 -6.04 -13.86
CA LEU A 17 -5.79 -7.28 -14.54
C LEU A 17 -6.10 -7.09 -16.01
N SER A 18 -6.34 -5.85 -16.43
CA SER A 18 -6.62 -5.58 -17.83
C SER A 18 -5.42 -5.85 -18.74
N TYR A 19 -4.23 -5.96 -18.16
CA TYR A 19 -3.03 -6.26 -18.95
C TYR A 19 -2.90 -7.74 -19.32
N GLY A 20 -3.75 -8.60 -18.78
CA GLY A 20 -3.64 -10.03 -19.01
C GLY A 20 -2.71 -10.68 -17.99
N ASN A 21 -2.50 -11.99 -18.13
CA ASN A 21 -1.66 -12.77 -17.20
C ASN A 21 -2.09 -12.55 -15.76
N GLU A 22 -3.38 -12.65 -15.53
CA GLU A 22 -3.96 -12.26 -14.26
C GLU A 22 -3.33 -12.99 -13.06
N ALA A 23 -3.20 -14.31 -13.17
CA ALA A 23 -2.64 -15.09 -12.08
C ALA A 23 -1.22 -14.65 -11.75
N SER A 24 -0.41 -14.45 -12.78
CA SER A 24 0.97 -14.03 -12.62
C SER A 24 1.07 -12.63 -12.02
N MET A 25 0.21 -11.73 -12.48
CA MET A 25 0.20 -10.35 -11.96
C MET A 25 -0.18 -10.33 -10.50
N LEU A 26 -1.16 -11.13 -10.11
CA LEU A 26 -1.60 -11.17 -8.71
C LEU A 26 -0.53 -11.78 -7.81
N ASP A 27 0.15 -12.82 -8.28
CA ASP A 27 1.24 -13.42 -7.52
C ASP A 27 2.38 -12.43 -7.32
N LYS A 28 2.72 -11.69 -8.36
CA LYS A 28 3.77 -10.70 -8.27
C LYS A 28 3.38 -9.58 -7.33
N LEU A 29 2.15 -9.10 -7.42
CA LEU A 29 1.67 -8.06 -6.53
C LEU A 29 1.76 -8.50 -5.08
N THR A 30 1.31 -9.72 -4.78
CA THR A 30 1.34 -10.25 -3.43
C THR A 30 2.77 -10.30 -2.90
N THR A 31 3.68 -10.90 -3.68
CA THR A 31 5.06 -11.06 -3.26
C THR A 31 5.75 -9.72 -3.03
N GLU A 32 5.56 -8.80 -3.97
CA GLU A 32 6.21 -7.51 -3.86
C GLU A 32 5.64 -6.68 -2.73
N THR A 33 4.32 -6.73 -2.54
CA THR A 33 3.72 -5.98 -1.46
C THR A 33 4.20 -6.49 -0.11
N GLU A 34 4.34 -7.81 0.03
CA GLU A 34 4.87 -8.37 1.28
C GLU A 34 6.27 -7.87 1.58
N LYS A 35 7.13 -7.85 0.57
CA LYS A 35 8.48 -7.33 0.75
C LYS A 35 8.49 -5.85 1.11
N GLU A 36 7.65 -5.09 0.45
CA GLU A 36 7.60 -3.65 0.66
C GLU A 36 7.06 -3.31 2.03
N MET A 37 6.08 -4.06 2.51
CA MET A 37 5.56 -3.81 3.85
C MET A 37 6.59 -4.16 4.90
N GLN A 38 7.38 -5.21 4.68
CA GLN A 38 8.45 -5.55 5.60
C GLN A 38 9.52 -4.45 5.61
N ALA A 39 9.89 -3.94 4.43
CA ALA A 39 10.85 -2.85 4.35
C ALA A 39 10.34 -1.60 5.04
N LEU A 40 9.04 -1.35 4.94
CA LEU A 40 8.43 -0.19 5.60
C LEU A 40 8.53 -0.31 7.12
N ARG A 41 8.24 -1.50 7.64
CA ARG A 41 8.37 -1.73 9.08
C ARG A 41 9.80 -1.50 9.56
N GLU A 42 10.76 -1.99 8.79
CA GLU A 42 12.16 -1.85 9.17
C GLU A 42 12.61 -0.40 9.11
N ALA A 43 12.19 0.33 8.08
CA ALA A 43 12.55 1.74 7.98
C ALA A 43 11.96 2.52 9.14
N LYS A 44 10.72 2.21 9.52
CA LYS A 44 10.10 2.88 10.65
C LYS A 44 10.84 2.57 11.95
N CYS A 45 11.24 1.31 12.14
CA CYS A 45 11.98 0.91 13.33
C CYS A 45 13.31 1.64 13.45
N ARG A 46 13.94 1.90 12.33
CA ARG A 46 15.23 2.59 12.31
C ARG A 46 15.09 4.11 12.27
N ASN A 47 13.85 4.61 12.25
CA ASN A 47 13.59 6.04 12.07
C ASN A 47 14.26 6.57 10.82
N ASP A 48 14.18 5.82 9.74
CA ASP A 48 14.83 6.14 8.49
C ASP A 48 13.86 6.89 7.59
N ALA A 49 13.83 8.21 7.72
CA ALA A 49 12.90 9.04 6.96
C ALA A 49 13.15 8.93 5.47
N GLU A 50 14.41 8.84 5.06
CA GLU A 50 14.73 8.69 3.64
C GLU A 50 14.22 7.37 3.10
N GLY A 51 14.36 6.30 3.87
CA GLY A 51 13.84 5.01 3.48
C GLY A 51 12.33 5.02 3.37
N LEU A 52 11.66 5.65 4.32
CA LEU A 52 10.22 5.78 4.28
C LEU A 52 9.77 6.55 3.04
N ASN A 53 10.48 7.62 2.73
CA ASN A 53 10.16 8.42 1.57
C ASN A 53 10.36 7.65 0.27
N ALA A 54 11.47 6.91 0.17
CA ALA A 54 11.75 6.12 -1.01
C ALA A 54 10.69 5.05 -1.24
N LEU A 55 10.23 4.40 -0.16
CA LEU A 55 9.19 3.40 -0.27
C LEU A 55 7.86 4.01 -0.67
N THR A 56 7.55 5.19 -0.13
CA THR A 56 6.33 5.89 -0.50
C THR A 56 6.31 6.19 -1.99
N HIS A 57 7.42 6.68 -2.51
CA HIS A 57 7.57 6.93 -3.94
C HIS A 57 7.43 5.65 -4.76
N HIS A 58 8.09 4.60 -4.31
CA HIS A 58 8.10 3.34 -5.02
C HIS A 58 6.69 2.72 -5.10
N LEU A 59 5.93 2.81 -4.01
CA LEU A 59 4.60 2.22 -3.96
C LEU A 59 3.54 3.03 -4.69
N ARG A 60 3.82 4.30 -4.89
CA ARG A 60 2.79 5.22 -5.32
C ARG A 60 2.10 4.83 -6.61
N SER A 61 2.87 4.53 -7.65
CA SER A 61 2.25 4.25 -8.94
C SER A 61 1.42 2.97 -8.91
N SER A 62 1.92 1.92 -8.23
CA SER A 62 1.15 0.69 -8.12
C SER A 62 -0.13 0.88 -7.35
N TRP A 63 -0.05 1.59 -6.24
CA TRP A 63 -1.23 1.76 -5.40
C TRP A 63 -2.23 2.74 -6.01
N GLU A 64 -1.77 3.67 -6.83
CA GLU A 64 -2.69 4.53 -7.58
C GLU A 64 -3.52 3.70 -8.57
N ILE A 65 -2.86 2.77 -9.25
CA ILE A 65 -3.57 1.87 -10.16
C ILE A 65 -4.64 1.07 -9.42
N LEU A 66 -4.32 0.66 -8.20
CA LEU A 66 -5.26 -0.10 -7.37
C LEU A 66 -6.27 0.78 -6.65
N ARG A 67 -6.14 2.09 -6.78
CA ARG A 67 -6.97 3.06 -6.07
C ARG A 67 -6.85 2.90 -4.57
N ALA A 68 -5.64 2.61 -4.12
CA ALA A 68 -5.36 2.35 -2.71
C ALA A 68 -4.31 3.31 -2.15
N ASP A 69 -4.07 4.43 -2.82
CA ASP A 69 -2.96 5.31 -2.48
C ASP A 69 -3.25 6.30 -1.37
N GLN A 70 -4.46 6.31 -0.83
CA GLN A 70 -4.82 7.27 0.20
C GLN A 70 -3.86 7.26 1.41
N PRO A 71 -3.54 6.09 2.00
CA PRO A 71 -2.61 6.11 3.12
C PRO A 71 -1.22 6.59 2.73
N LEU A 72 -0.81 6.35 1.48
CA LEU A 72 0.49 6.83 1.01
C LEU A 72 0.51 8.34 0.93
N ARG A 73 -0.59 8.95 0.55
CA ARG A 73 -0.68 10.40 0.52
C ARG A 73 -0.54 11.01 1.90
N VAL A 74 -1.15 10.39 2.90
CA VAL A 74 -1.03 10.86 4.27
C VAL A 74 0.40 10.80 4.72
N LEU A 75 1.06 9.67 4.49
CA LEU A 75 2.46 9.51 4.86
C LEU A 75 3.36 10.49 4.11
N TYR A 76 3.11 10.67 2.82
CA TYR A 76 3.89 11.61 2.02
C TYR A 76 3.81 13.02 2.59
N ARG A 77 2.61 13.46 2.96
CA ARG A 77 2.45 14.81 3.51
C ARG A 77 3.22 14.99 4.79
N LEU A 78 3.23 13.97 5.65
CA LEU A 78 3.99 14.05 6.87
C LEU A 78 5.49 14.13 6.62
N LEU A 79 5.97 13.35 5.65
CA LEU A 79 7.39 13.32 5.36
C LEU A 79 7.88 14.58 4.68
N HIS A 80 7.00 15.25 3.95
CA HIS A 80 7.38 16.44 3.21
C HIS A 80 6.85 17.74 3.82
N GLY A 81 6.27 17.65 5.01
CA GLY A 81 5.80 18.83 5.70
C GLY A 81 6.95 19.59 6.33
N GLU A 82 6.61 20.73 6.89
CA GLU A 82 7.61 21.53 7.55
C GLU A 82 8.01 20.92 8.87
N GLY A 83 9.30 20.97 9.14
CA GLY A 83 9.82 20.47 10.41
C GLY A 83 9.82 18.96 10.46
N THR A 84 10.11 18.46 11.65
CA THR A 84 10.14 17.03 11.90
C THR A 84 8.73 16.55 12.21
N PRO A 85 8.24 15.49 11.55
CA PRO A 85 6.91 15.00 11.86
C PRO A 85 6.84 14.48 13.30
N ASP A 86 5.67 14.64 13.90
CA ASP A 86 5.39 14.07 15.20
C ASP A 86 5.51 12.54 15.10
N ASN A 87 6.21 11.95 16.06
CA ASN A 87 6.45 10.52 16.03
C ASN A 87 5.16 9.71 16.09
N GLU A 88 4.19 10.17 16.88
CA GLU A 88 2.90 9.50 16.94
C GLU A 88 2.14 9.58 15.64
N ALA A 89 2.14 10.77 15.01
CA ALA A 89 1.49 10.95 13.73
C ALA A 89 2.14 10.08 12.66
N LEU A 90 3.47 10.02 12.68
CA LEU A 90 4.20 9.21 11.72
C LEU A 90 3.89 7.72 11.91
N SER A 91 3.88 7.27 13.16
CA SER A 91 3.53 5.87 13.44
C SER A 91 2.14 5.53 12.96
N HIS A 92 1.20 6.45 13.17
CA HIS A 92 -0.17 6.23 12.74
C HIS A 92 -0.27 6.18 11.22
N ALA A 93 0.45 7.06 10.53
CA ALA A 93 0.45 7.07 9.07
C ALA A 93 1.07 5.80 8.51
N VAL A 94 2.17 5.35 9.09
CA VAL A 94 2.81 4.11 8.66
C VAL A 94 1.88 2.92 8.89
N LYS A 95 1.21 2.91 10.04
CA LYS A 95 0.26 1.84 10.32
C LYS A 95 -0.85 1.80 9.27
N GLY A 96 -1.32 2.97 8.84
CA GLY A 96 -2.34 3.04 7.79
C GLY A 96 -1.86 2.40 6.49
N VAL A 97 -0.60 2.65 6.12
CA VAL A 97 -0.04 2.04 4.93
C VAL A 97 0.09 0.53 5.11
N LEU A 98 0.55 0.09 6.28
CA LEU A 98 0.68 -1.35 6.54
C LEU A 98 -0.67 -2.05 6.52
N ASP A 99 -1.69 -1.43 7.07
CA ASP A 99 -3.04 -2.00 7.06
C ASP A 99 -3.56 -2.13 5.62
N LYS A 100 -3.34 -1.09 4.82
CA LYS A 100 -3.77 -1.15 3.42
C LYS A 100 -2.99 -2.22 2.65
N GLY A 101 -1.69 -2.33 2.91
CA GLY A 101 -0.88 -3.37 2.29
C GLY A 101 -1.39 -4.76 2.65
N ALA A 102 -1.75 -4.98 3.92
CA ALA A 102 -2.32 -6.26 4.32
C ALA A 102 -3.63 -6.55 3.61
N GLU A 103 -4.45 -5.52 3.44
CA GLU A 103 -5.70 -5.67 2.71
C GLU A 103 -5.45 -6.03 1.25
N ILE A 104 -4.49 -5.36 0.61
CA ILE A 104 -4.14 -5.65 -0.78
C ILE A 104 -3.70 -7.10 -0.91
N ILE A 105 -2.84 -7.56 0.00
CA ILE A 105 -2.33 -8.93 -0.03
C ILE A 105 -3.47 -9.93 0.12
N ARG A 106 -4.34 -9.70 1.09
CA ARG A 106 -5.47 -10.61 1.34
C ARG A 106 -6.38 -10.69 0.13
N LEU A 107 -6.75 -9.53 -0.42
CA LEU A 107 -7.66 -9.49 -1.55
C LEU A 107 -7.02 -10.03 -2.83
N ALA A 108 -5.72 -9.79 -3.00
CA ALA A 108 -5.02 -10.33 -4.17
C ALA A 108 -4.99 -11.85 -4.12
N LYS A 109 -4.79 -12.42 -2.93
CA LYS A 109 -4.81 -13.88 -2.79
C LYS A 109 -6.20 -14.44 -3.07
N GLU A 110 -7.24 -13.74 -2.63
CA GLU A 110 -8.61 -14.17 -2.91
C GLU A 110 -8.90 -14.11 -4.41
N GLU A 111 -8.49 -13.03 -5.03
CA GLU A 111 -8.71 -12.86 -6.46
C GLU A 111 -7.94 -13.91 -7.25
N ARG A 112 -6.71 -14.24 -6.80
CA ARG A 112 -5.87 -15.23 -7.46
C ARG A 112 -6.57 -16.59 -7.57
N ARG A 113 -7.35 -16.94 -6.57
CA ARG A 113 -8.05 -18.23 -6.59
C ARG A 113 -9.01 -18.36 -7.75
N LYS A 114 -9.53 -17.22 -8.24
CA LYS A 114 -10.46 -17.26 -9.36
C LYS A 114 -9.82 -17.71 -10.63
N TYR A 115 -8.50 -17.65 -10.73
CA TYR A 115 -7.79 -18.01 -11.95
C TYR A 115 -7.21 -19.43 -11.86
N GLY A 116 -7.66 -20.17 -10.89
CA GLY A 116 -7.38 -21.58 -10.83
C GLY A 116 -5.98 -21.91 -10.41
N HIS A 117 -5.53 -23.07 -10.84
CA HIS A 117 -4.31 -23.57 -10.40
C HIS A 117 -3.21 -23.14 -11.26
N GLY A 118 -3.54 -22.46 -12.26
CA GLY A 118 -2.64 -21.88 -13.25
C GLY A 118 -1.25 -21.86 -12.99
#